data_c6765c481418d740a52314f22b9f6022
#
_entry.id   c6765c481418d740a52314f22b9f6022
#
_cell.length_a   1.000
_cell.length_b   1.000
_cell.length_c   1.000
_cell.angle_alpha   90.00
_cell.angle_beta   90.00
_cell.angle_gamma   90.00
#
_symmetry.space_group_name_H-M   'P 1'
#
loop_
_entity.id
_entity.type
_entity.pdbx_description
1 polymer ?
#
loop_
_entity_poly.entity_id
_entity_poly.type
_entity_poly.pdbx_seq_one_letter_code
_entity_poly.pdbx_strand_id
1 'polypeptide(L)'
;MGARRGIDSQEAIDAINNALAEAGRSIDDVEGLASAKLKENETGLHEAARFFGLTITFIDHDELNNYDAPSASQAKRFGLRGVAEPAALALSEKKQLILRKKVYGRVTIAIAE
;
A
#
# COMPACT_ATOMS: atom_id res chain seq x y z
N MET A 1 -0.47 -0.18 0.66
CA MET A 1 -0.68 -1.04 -0.50
C MET A 1 -1.81 -2.03 -0.24
N GLY A 2 -2.56 -2.34 -1.27
CA GLY A 2 -3.59 -3.37 -1.23
C GLY A 2 -3.20 -4.52 -2.14
N ALA A 3 -3.74 -5.71 -1.90
CA ALA A 3 -3.42 -6.87 -2.71
C ALA A 3 -4.58 -7.85 -2.71
N ARG A 4 -4.73 -8.58 -3.80
CA ARG A 4 -5.63 -9.72 -3.84
C ARG A 4 -5.02 -10.88 -3.04
N ARG A 5 -5.89 -11.77 -2.57
CA ARG A 5 -5.43 -12.93 -1.82
C ARG A 5 -4.53 -13.83 -2.67
N GLY A 6 -3.45 -14.32 -2.07
CA GLY A 6 -2.58 -15.31 -2.69
C GLY A 6 -1.54 -14.74 -3.66
N ILE A 7 -1.24 -13.44 -3.59
CA ILE A 7 -0.15 -12.90 -4.41
C ILE A 7 1.18 -13.49 -3.95
N ASP A 8 2.12 -13.61 -4.89
CA ASP A 8 3.48 -14.02 -4.52
C ASP A 8 4.37 -12.80 -4.29
N SER A 9 5.56 -13.05 -3.73
CA SER A 9 6.51 -11.99 -3.42
C SER A 9 6.94 -11.21 -4.66
N GLN A 10 7.12 -11.88 -5.78
CA GLN A 10 7.57 -11.22 -7.00
C GLN A 10 6.54 -10.22 -7.52
N GLU A 11 5.25 -10.57 -7.45
CA GLU A 11 4.19 -9.65 -7.82
C GLU A 11 4.23 -8.38 -6.98
N ALA A 12 4.44 -8.52 -5.67
CA ALA A 12 4.52 -7.38 -4.77
C ALA A 12 5.80 -6.56 -5.03
N ILE A 13 6.94 -7.21 -5.24
CA ILE A 13 8.21 -6.55 -5.53
C ILE A 13 8.11 -5.74 -6.83
N ASP A 14 7.57 -6.34 -7.89
CA ASP A 14 7.42 -5.67 -9.17
C ASP A 14 6.48 -4.47 -9.07
N ALA A 15 5.38 -4.62 -8.33
CA ALA A 15 4.44 -3.53 -8.13
C ALA A 15 5.09 -2.34 -7.41
N ILE A 16 5.87 -2.61 -6.37
CA ILE A 16 6.59 -1.58 -5.62
C ILE A 16 7.59 -0.86 -6.53
N ASN A 17 8.38 -1.61 -7.29
CA ASN A 17 9.36 -1.02 -8.20
C ASN A 17 8.69 -0.16 -9.28
N ASN A 18 7.59 -0.63 -9.86
CA ASN A 18 6.86 0.11 -10.88
C ASN A 18 6.26 1.40 -10.31
N ALA A 19 5.70 1.34 -9.11
CA ALA A 19 5.13 2.51 -8.46
C ALA A 19 6.19 3.56 -8.16
N LEU A 20 7.35 3.14 -7.65
CA LEU A 20 8.44 4.05 -7.37
C LEU A 20 8.96 4.72 -8.64
N ALA A 21 9.08 3.96 -9.73
CA ALA A 21 9.51 4.51 -11.02
C ALA A 21 8.53 5.59 -11.51
N GLU A 22 7.23 5.35 -11.40
CA GLU A 22 6.22 6.32 -11.79
C GLU A 22 6.26 7.58 -10.93
N ALA A 23 6.57 7.44 -9.65
CA ALA A 23 6.66 8.57 -8.72
C ALA A 23 8.00 9.32 -8.82
N GLY A 24 8.96 8.79 -9.59
CA GLY A 24 10.30 9.37 -9.67
C GLY A 24 11.07 9.23 -8.37
N ARG A 25 10.82 8.17 -7.63
CA ARG A 25 11.47 7.89 -6.34
C ARG A 25 12.23 6.58 -6.40
N SER A 26 13.18 6.41 -5.49
CA SER A 26 13.92 5.15 -5.36
C SER A 26 13.52 4.44 -4.08
N ILE A 27 13.87 3.14 -3.98
CA ILE A 27 13.59 2.36 -2.78
C ILE A 27 14.29 2.94 -1.54
N ASP A 28 15.40 3.63 -1.73
CA ASP A 28 16.12 4.26 -0.63
C ASP A 28 15.34 5.41 0.01
N ASP A 29 14.35 5.95 -0.71
CA ASP A 29 13.48 7.00 -0.19
C ASP A 29 12.32 6.45 0.65
N VAL A 30 12.12 5.13 0.66
CA VAL A 30 10.99 4.50 1.32
C VAL A 30 11.35 4.16 2.76
N GLU A 31 10.56 4.67 3.71
CA GLU A 31 10.77 4.40 5.13
C GLU A 31 10.06 3.14 5.62
N GLY A 32 8.98 2.75 4.96
CA GLY A 32 8.23 1.57 5.34
C GLY A 32 7.08 1.29 4.40
N LEU A 33 6.47 0.15 4.60
CA LEU A 33 5.30 -0.29 3.84
C LEU A 33 4.09 -0.35 4.77
N ALA A 34 2.91 -0.12 4.22
CA ALA A 34 1.67 -0.20 4.97
C ALA A 34 0.58 -0.93 4.20
N SER A 35 -0.24 -1.70 4.89
CA SER A 35 -1.39 -2.37 4.32
C SER A 35 -2.49 -2.50 5.38
N ALA A 36 -3.63 -3.07 5.00
CA ALA A 36 -4.71 -3.31 5.94
C ALA A 36 -4.43 -4.55 6.77
N LYS A 37 -4.87 -4.54 8.03
CA LYS A 37 -4.69 -5.65 8.95
C LYS A 37 -5.26 -6.95 8.42
N LEU A 38 -6.33 -6.90 7.64
CA LEU A 38 -6.91 -8.10 7.04
C LEU A 38 -5.96 -8.80 6.06
N LYS A 39 -4.87 -8.14 5.65
CA LYS A 39 -3.84 -8.69 4.78
C LYS A 39 -2.60 -9.18 5.54
N GLU A 40 -2.62 -9.17 6.86
CA GLU A 40 -1.44 -9.53 7.67
C GLU A 40 -0.94 -10.96 7.47
N ASN A 41 -1.78 -11.85 6.95
CA ASN A 41 -1.41 -13.24 6.66
C ASN A 41 -0.95 -13.46 5.21
N GLU A 42 -0.86 -12.40 4.40
CA GLU A 42 -0.38 -12.51 3.03
C GLU A 42 1.14 -12.64 3.00
N THR A 43 1.63 -13.85 2.81
CA THR A 43 3.06 -14.17 2.82
C THR A 43 3.85 -13.35 1.80
N GLY A 44 3.28 -13.14 0.61
CA GLY A 44 3.93 -12.36 -0.44
C GLY A 44 4.26 -10.93 -0.03
N LEU A 45 3.41 -10.30 0.79
CA LEU A 45 3.67 -8.95 1.30
C LEU A 45 4.84 -8.95 2.29
N HIS A 46 4.88 -9.93 3.19
CA HIS A 46 5.96 -10.05 4.16
C HIS A 46 7.31 -10.32 3.48
N GLU A 47 7.30 -11.19 2.48
CA GLU A 47 8.52 -11.53 1.73
C GLU A 47 9.02 -10.34 0.92
N ALA A 48 8.12 -9.56 0.33
CA ALA A 48 8.50 -8.35 -0.40
C ALA A 48 9.13 -7.31 0.54
N ALA A 49 8.55 -7.10 1.71
CA ALA A 49 9.11 -6.21 2.71
C ALA A 49 10.52 -6.67 3.12
N ARG A 50 10.68 -7.95 3.36
CA ARG A 50 11.97 -8.53 3.73
C ARG A 50 12.98 -8.36 2.60
N PHE A 51 12.56 -8.54 1.36
CA PHE A 51 13.43 -8.36 0.19
C PHE A 51 14.05 -6.96 0.15
N PHE A 52 13.25 -5.94 0.45
CA PHE A 52 13.72 -4.55 0.45
C PHE A 52 14.33 -4.12 1.78
N GLY A 53 14.30 -4.96 2.79
CA GLY A 53 14.78 -4.60 4.12
C GLY A 53 13.88 -3.58 4.83
N LEU A 54 12.59 -3.57 4.51
CA LEU A 54 11.62 -2.63 5.05
C LEU A 54 10.68 -3.31 6.04
N THR A 55 10.15 -2.53 6.98
CA THR A 55 9.09 -2.98 7.86
C THR A 55 7.75 -2.77 7.17
N ILE A 56 6.86 -3.75 7.26
CA ILE A 56 5.49 -3.59 6.84
C ILE A 56 4.58 -3.48 8.07
N THR A 57 3.75 -2.46 8.10
CA THR A 57 2.80 -2.21 9.18
C THR A 57 1.39 -2.48 8.68
N PHE A 58 0.63 -3.26 9.44
CA PHE A 58 -0.77 -3.57 9.10
C PHE A 58 -1.67 -2.72 9.99
N ILE A 59 -2.53 -1.94 9.34
CA ILE A 59 -3.32 -0.89 9.98
C ILE A 59 -4.76 -1.35 10.12
N ASP A 60 -5.34 -1.13 11.29
CA ASP A 60 -6.72 -1.49 11.57
C ASP A 60 -7.68 -0.73 10.67
N HIS A 61 -8.80 -1.39 10.35
CA HIS A 61 -9.85 -0.83 9.52
C HIS A 61 -10.34 0.53 10.04
N ASP A 62 -10.55 0.63 11.34
CA ASP A 62 -11.03 1.88 11.94
C ASP A 62 -10.04 3.03 11.74
N GLU A 63 -8.75 2.74 11.85
CA GLU A 63 -7.72 3.74 11.62
C GLU A 63 -7.64 4.14 10.14
N LEU A 64 -7.76 3.17 9.24
CA LEU A 64 -7.77 3.46 7.80
C LEU A 64 -8.91 4.41 7.43
N ASN A 65 -10.06 4.28 8.06
CA ASN A 65 -11.23 5.12 7.78
C ASN A 65 -11.05 6.57 8.26
N ASN A 66 -10.03 6.88 9.04
CA ASN A 66 -9.73 8.24 9.46
C ASN A 66 -9.02 9.06 8.36
N TYR A 67 -8.61 8.43 7.27
CA TYR A 67 -7.89 9.09 6.19
C TYR A 67 -8.74 9.12 4.94
N ASP A 68 -8.94 10.32 4.39
CA ASP A 68 -9.68 10.48 3.16
C ASP A 68 -8.88 9.97 1.98
N ALA A 69 -9.50 9.10 1.18
CA ALA A 69 -8.92 8.61 -0.05
C ALA A 69 -9.46 9.43 -1.22
N PRO A 70 -8.61 10.13 -1.99
CA PRO A 70 -9.08 10.93 -3.12
C PRO A 70 -9.66 10.08 -4.25
N SER A 71 -9.24 8.82 -4.36
CA SER A 71 -9.72 7.92 -5.40
C SER A 71 -10.89 7.10 -4.89
N ALA A 72 -12.02 7.14 -5.60
CA ALA A 72 -13.18 6.31 -5.28
C ALA A 72 -12.83 4.84 -5.50
N SER A 73 -13.40 3.97 -4.68
CA SER A 73 -13.16 2.54 -4.74
C SER A 73 -14.47 1.78 -4.64
N GLN A 74 -14.54 0.61 -5.28
CA GLN A 74 -15.69 -0.28 -5.18
C GLN A 74 -15.92 -0.76 -3.73
N ALA A 75 -14.88 -0.83 -2.94
CA ALA A 75 -14.96 -1.22 -1.54
C ALA A 75 -15.87 -0.30 -0.73
N LYS A 76 -16.02 0.93 -1.14
CA LYS A 76 -16.91 1.89 -0.48
C LYS A 76 -18.35 1.42 -0.44
N ARG A 77 -18.79 0.65 -1.44
CA ARG A 77 -20.17 0.10 -1.50
C ARG A 77 -20.45 -0.86 -0.36
N PHE A 78 -19.43 -1.45 0.22
CA PHE A 78 -19.52 -2.43 1.29
C PHE A 78 -19.12 -1.84 2.62
N GLY A 79 -19.11 -0.52 2.74
CA GLY A 79 -18.69 0.14 3.96
C GLY A 79 -17.18 0.19 4.15
N LEU A 80 -16.41 -0.26 3.14
CA LEU A 80 -14.97 -0.21 3.13
C LEU A 80 -14.49 0.95 2.27
N ARG A 81 -13.42 1.57 2.68
CA ARG A 81 -12.71 2.55 1.85
C ARG A 81 -11.56 1.86 1.14
N GLY A 82 -11.01 2.48 0.11
CA GLY A 82 -9.80 1.96 -0.52
C GLY A 82 -8.69 1.82 0.52
N VAL A 83 -7.83 0.81 0.36
CA VAL A 83 -6.80 0.48 1.35
C VAL A 83 -5.49 1.21 1.08
N ALA A 84 -5.08 1.30 -0.19
CA ALA A 84 -3.74 1.77 -0.51
C ALA A 84 -3.48 3.22 -0.09
N GLU A 85 -4.40 4.13 -0.42
CA GLU A 85 -4.22 5.55 -0.09
C GLU A 85 -4.30 5.81 1.41
N PRO A 86 -5.32 5.32 2.14
CA PRO A 86 -5.36 5.51 3.58
C PRO A 86 -4.16 4.89 4.31
N ALA A 87 -3.72 3.70 3.89
CA ALA A 87 -2.58 3.06 4.51
C ALA A 87 -1.29 3.86 4.32
N ALA A 88 -1.07 4.38 3.13
CA ALA A 88 0.10 5.23 2.87
C ALA A 88 0.04 6.51 3.72
N LEU A 89 -1.11 7.16 3.77
CA LEU A 89 -1.28 8.38 4.55
C LEU A 89 -1.11 8.14 6.05
N ALA A 90 -1.57 7.00 6.56
CA ALA A 90 -1.49 6.70 7.99
C ALA A 90 -0.05 6.72 8.52
N LEU A 91 0.90 6.21 7.73
CA LEU A 91 2.30 6.17 8.12
C LEU A 91 3.11 7.40 7.70
N SER A 92 2.56 8.25 6.85
CA SER A 92 3.31 9.38 6.32
C SER A 92 3.39 10.53 7.33
N GLU A 93 4.47 11.29 7.29
CA GLU A 93 4.65 12.46 8.16
C GLU A 93 3.85 13.65 7.65
N LYS A 94 3.94 13.93 6.36
CA LYS A 94 3.32 15.11 5.74
C LYS A 94 1.85 14.90 5.39
N LYS A 95 1.37 13.67 5.42
CA LYS A 95 0.00 13.31 5.06
C LYS A 95 -0.37 13.77 3.65
N GLN A 96 0.58 13.63 2.73
CA GLN A 96 0.40 14.03 1.34
C GLN A 96 0.70 12.87 0.41
N LEU A 97 -0.21 12.61 -0.53
CA LEU A 97 0.02 11.59 -1.55
C LEU A 97 0.90 12.17 -2.66
N ILE A 98 1.96 11.45 -3.01
CA ILE A 98 2.79 11.77 -4.17
C ILE A 98 2.46 10.86 -5.36
N LEU A 99 1.85 9.72 -5.10
CA LEU A 99 1.28 8.85 -6.14
C LEU A 99 -0.07 8.35 -5.65
N ARG A 100 -1.14 8.69 -6.36
CA ARG A 100 -2.47 8.15 -6.08
C ARG A 100 -2.47 6.67 -6.41
N LYS A 101 -3.43 5.94 -5.87
CA LYS A 101 -3.48 4.49 -6.05
C LYS A 101 -3.44 4.12 -7.54
N LYS A 102 -2.64 3.12 -7.84
CA LYS A 102 -2.57 2.50 -9.16
C LYS A 102 -2.53 1.00 -8.98
N VAL A 103 -3.09 0.31 -9.96
CA VAL A 103 -3.14 -1.16 -9.96
C VAL A 103 -2.01 -1.69 -10.82
N TYR A 104 -1.21 -2.58 -10.23
CA TYR A 104 -0.12 -3.27 -10.89
C TYR A 104 -0.40 -4.77 -10.77
N GLY A 105 -1.08 -5.33 -11.78
CA GLY A 105 -1.52 -6.71 -11.70
C GLY A 105 -2.56 -6.90 -10.61
N ARG A 106 -2.22 -7.69 -9.59
CA ARG A 106 -3.11 -7.95 -8.44
C ARG A 106 -2.75 -7.13 -7.21
N VAL A 107 -1.90 -6.13 -7.36
CA VAL A 107 -1.43 -5.29 -6.26
C VAL A 107 -1.79 -3.83 -6.56
N THR A 108 -2.30 -3.13 -5.56
CA THR A 108 -2.61 -1.71 -5.65
C THR A 108 -1.66 -0.95 -4.74
N ILE A 109 -1.04 0.10 -5.27
CA ILE A 109 -0.06 0.90 -4.51
C ILE A 109 -0.41 2.37 -4.57
N ALA A 110 -0.21 3.04 -3.45
CA ALA A 110 -0.17 4.50 -3.33
C ALA A 110 1.08 4.86 -2.55
N ILE A 111 1.61 6.05 -2.79
CA ILE A 111 2.81 6.54 -2.11
C ILE A 111 2.49 7.88 -1.47
N ALA A 112 2.86 8.03 -0.20
CA ALA A 112 2.69 9.27 0.55
C ALA A 112 4.01 9.66 1.22
N GLU A 113 4.16 10.95 1.47
CA GLU A 113 5.29 11.48 2.22
C GLU A 113 4.89 12.23 3.48
#